data_f8195391327dec935ff6f08f6935d6f3
#
_entry.id   f8195391327dec935ff6f08f6935d6f3
#
_cell.length_a   1.000
_cell.length_b   1.000
_cell.length_c   1.000
_cell.angle_alpha   90.00
_cell.angle_beta   90.00
_cell.angle_gamma   90.00
#
_symmetry.space_group_name_H-M   'P 1'
#
loop_
_entity.id
_entity.type
_entity.pdbx_description
1 polymer ?
#
loop_
_entity_poly.entity_id
_entity_poly.type
_entity_poly.pdbx_seq_one_letter_code
_entity_poly.pdbx_strand_id
1 'polypeptide(L)'
;MKVNYKTYNLKFRHPFGISRGTKTHQPSIVVELEHLGWTGYGEAPAISYYDITVEKMVQHLEFKKMFVEKFAFTDPERYWHYLHHLLPNNPFLVCALDIAGWDLWGKMNRKPLKKFWQPAVPKNPVTDYTIGIDTIEKMVEKMQEKPWPIYKIKLGTDNDIEIVEALRKHTNSKLRIDANAAWTATEALEKIKVFKDLDVEFIEQPLAKGDWEGMKMLYNESPLPLIADESCVFEEDVDKCLHHFHGINIKLTKCSGITPALRMIQRARKLDMQIMVGSMNESTLGSAAIAHLMPLIDFVDVDGPLLLEEDIATGLSYEADGTVLTSDAPGLGIEFKDLFKK
;
A
#
# COMPACT_ATOMS: atom_id res chain seq x y z
N MET A 1 -28.01 -3.83 5.03
CA MET A 1 -26.86 -4.02 5.92
C MET A 1 -26.77 -2.89 6.92
N LYS A 2 -25.93 -2.98 7.96
CA LYS A 2 -25.61 -1.85 8.84
C LYS A 2 -24.17 -1.44 8.62
N VAL A 3 -23.88 -0.15 8.80
CA VAL A 3 -22.55 0.43 8.70
C VAL A 3 -22.21 1.13 10.01
N ASN A 4 -21.11 0.71 10.64
CA ASN A 4 -20.51 1.39 11.79
C ASN A 4 -19.08 1.80 11.42
N TYR A 5 -18.48 2.68 12.20
CA TYR A 5 -17.08 3.06 12.03
C TYR A 5 -16.45 3.48 13.36
N LYS A 6 -15.12 3.44 13.39
CA LYS A 6 -14.31 3.98 14.48
C LYS A 6 -13.06 4.63 13.88
N THR A 7 -12.58 5.69 14.51
CA THR A 7 -11.37 6.40 14.08
C THR A 7 -10.22 6.10 15.04
N TYR A 8 -9.02 6.00 14.50
CA TYR A 8 -7.80 5.74 15.23
C TYR A 8 -6.74 6.75 14.87
N ASN A 9 -5.80 6.96 15.78
CA ASN A 9 -4.60 7.75 15.54
C ASN A 9 -3.40 6.87 15.90
N LEU A 10 -2.98 6.04 14.94
CA LEU A 10 -1.98 4.99 15.13
C LEU A 10 -0.60 5.62 15.31
N LYS A 11 0.06 5.36 16.44
CA LYS A 11 1.37 5.92 16.76
C LYS A 11 2.49 5.10 16.12
N PHE A 12 3.45 5.76 15.46
CA PHE A 12 4.66 5.12 14.96
C PHE A 12 5.68 4.88 16.07
N ARG A 13 6.47 3.81 15.97
CA ARG A 13 7.63 3.53 16.84
C ARG A 13 8.69 4.62 16.73
N HIS A 14 8.97 5.05 15.50
CA HIS A 14 9.87 6.14 15.16
C HIS A 14 9.14 7.18 14.32
N PRO A 15 9.52 8.47 14.38
CA PRO A 15 9.00 9.45 13.44
C PRO A 15 9.22 8.96 12.00
N PHE A 16 8.20 9.05 11.17
CA PHE A 16 8.21 8.59 9.78
C PHE A 16 8.43 9.77 8.84
N GLY A 17 9.66 9.89 8.31
CA GLY A 17 10.08 10.96 7.41
C GLY A 17 10.01 10.55 5.94
N ILE A 18 9.45 11.43 5.12
CA ILE A 18 9.49 11.37 3.65
C ILE A 18 9.89 12.74 3.10
N SER A 19 10.18 12.88 1.81
CA SER A 19 10.55 14.17 1.18
C SER A 19 9.57 15.32 1.45
N ARG A 20 8.30 15.01 1.77
CA ARG A 20 7.22 16.00 2.04
C ARG A 20 7.01 16.33 3.52
N GLY A 21 7.76 15.76 4.43
CA GLY A 21 7.67 16.01 5.89
C GLY A 21 7.72 14.76 6.74
N THR A 22 7.58 14.96 8.05
CA THR A 22 7.67 13.90 9.06
C THR A 22 6.37 13.81 9.86
N LYS A 23 5.89 12.60 10.10
CA LYS A 23 4.71 12.33 10.92
C LYS A 23 5.03 11.33 12.03
N THR A 24 4.35 11.48 13.17
CA THR A 24 4.50 10.60 14.35
C THR A 24 3.29 9.68 14.55
N HIS A 25 2.21 9.94 13.83
CA HIS A 25 0.96 9.19 13.90
C HIS A 25 0.37 9.02 12.50
N GLN A 26 -0.41 7.96 12.33
CA GLN A 26 -1.24 7.72 11.15
C GLN A 26 -2.71 7.74 11.56
N PRO A 27 -3.45 8.83 11.28
CA PRO A 27 -4.90 8.84 11.46
C PRO A 27 -5.55 7.89 10.47
N SER A 28 -6.54 7.11 10.93
CA SER A 28 -7.22 6.10 10.12
C SER A 28 -8.69 5.98 10.48
N ILE A 29 -9.52 5.60 9.51
CA ILE A 29 -10.90 5.16 9.73
C ILE A 29 -10.99 3.66 9.52
N VAL A 30 -11.66 2.97 10.45
CA VAL A 30 -12.07 1.58 10.29
C VAL A 30 -13.58 1.55 10.16
N VAL A 31 -14.07 0.87 9.13
CA VAL A 31 -15.50 0.65 8.91
C VAL A 31 -15.87 -0.81 9.19
N GLU A 32 -17.10 -1.00 9.66
CA GLU A 32 -17.71 -2.29 9.92
C GLU A 32 -19.00 -2.41 9.11
N LEU A 33 -19.18 -3.52 8.40
CA LEU A 33 -20.39 -3.87 7.67
C LEU A 33 -21.03 -5.10 8.32
N GLU A 34 -22.25 -4.95 8.82
CA GLU A 34 -23.05 -6.08 9.32
C GLU A 34 -24.10 -6.48 8.27
N HIS A 35 -24.13 -7.75 7.89
CA HIS A 35 -25.12 -8.30 6.96
C HIS A 35 -25.40 -9.78 7.22
N LEU A 36 -26.69 -10.16 7.39
CA LEU A 36 -27.14 -11.55 7.60
C LEU A 36 -26.36 -12.29 8.70
N GLY A 37 -26.02 -11.61 9.80
CA GLY A 37 -25.30 -12.19 10.93
C GLY A 37 -23.78 -12.31 10.72
N TRP A 38 -23.24 -11.82 9.60
CA TRP A 38 -21.82 -11.73 9.33
C TRP A 38 -21.32 -10.29 9.45
N THR A 39 -20.05 -10.12 9.78
CA THR A 39 -19.42 -8.81 9.93
C THR A 39 -18.12 -8.75 9.14
N GLY A 40 -18.00 -7.75 8.27
CA GLY A 40 -16.79 -7.44 7.52
C GLY A 40 -16.18 -6.12 7.97
N TYR A 41 -14.85 -6.02 7.90
CA TYR A 41 -14.08 -4.86 8.32
C TYR A 41 -13.17 -4.35 7.21
N GLY A 42 -12.95 -3.03 7.17
CA GLY A 42 -12.02 -2.40 6.26
C GLY A 42 -11.45 -1.11 6.83
N GLU A 43 -10.29 -0.70 6.34
CA GLU A 43 -9.53 0.44 6.84
C GLU A 43 -9.13 1.36 5.70
N ALA A 44 -9.06 2.67 5.99
CA ALA A 44 -8.36 3.64 5.17
C ALA A 44 -7.63 4.68 6.03
N PRO A 45 -6.31 4.87 5.84
CA PRO A 45 -5.55 5.92 6.46
C PRO A 45 -5.88 7.29 5.83
N ALA A 46 -5.75 8.35 6.61
CA ALA A 46 -5.82 9.71 6.12
C ALA A 46 -4.46 10.16 5.57
N ILE A 47 -4.43 10.66 4.33
CA ILE A 47 -3.20 11.07 3.65
C ILE A 47 -3.38 12.49 3.10
N SER A 48 -2.68 13.45 3.70
CA SER A 48 -2.78 14.86 3.35
C SER A 48 -2.38 15.18 1.89
N TYR A 49 -1.45 14.43 1.33
CA TYR A 49 -1.06 14.56 -0.09
C TYR A 49 -2.24 14.42 -1.06
N TYR A 50 -3.21 13.58 -0.72
CA TYR A 50 -4.44 13.39 -1.51
C TYR A 50 -5.62 14.22 -1.00
N ASP A 51 -5.39 15.18 -0.09
CA ASP A 51 -6.42 15.99 0.57
C ASP A 51 -7.47 15.13 1.30
N ILE A 52 -7.08 13.97 1.81
CA ILE A 52 -7.94 13.04 2.55
C ILE A 52 -7.66 13.17 4.05
N THR A 53 -8.69 13.51 4.82
CA THR A 53 -8.67 13.51 6.29
C THR A 53 -9.73 12.58 6.86
N VAL A 54 -9.54 12.15 8.11
CA VAL A 54 -10.52 11.30 8.80
C VAL A 54 -11.88 12.02 8.89
N GLU A 55 -11.86 13.32 9.19
CA GLU A 55 -13.08 14.12 9.32
C GLU A 55 -13.87 14.18 8.01
N LYS A 56 -13.20 14.37 6.86
CA LYS A 56 -13.82 14.33 5.53
C LYS A 56 -14.42 12.96 5.24
N MET A 57 -13.70 11.87 5.53
CA MET A 57 -14.22 10.51 5.35
C MET A 57 -15.45 10.25 6.22
N VAL A 58 -15.40 10.62 7.50
CA VAL A 58 -16.53 10.49 8.43
C VAL A 58 -17.73 11.31 7.97
N GLN A 59 -17.52 12.57 7.59
CA GLN A 59 -18.59 13.44 7.10
C GLN A 59 -19.29 12.86 5.86
N HIS A 60 -18.51 12.36 4.89
CA HIS A 60 -19.05 11.73 3.69
C HIS A 60 -19.78 10.43 4.01
N LEU A 61 -19.24 9.61 4.92
CA LEU A 61 -19.89 8.38 5.34
C LEU A 61 -21.23 8.67 6.03
N GLU A 62 -21.26 9.56 7.01
CA GLU A 62 -22.51 9.92 7.72
C GLU A 62 -23.56 10.48 6.76
N PHE A 63 -23.17 11.34 5.82
CA PHE A 63 -24.10 11.90 4.83
C PHE A 63 -24.67 10.83 3.90
N LYS A 64 -23.92 9.80 3.57
CA LYS A 64 -24.29 8.73 2.63
C LYS A 64 -24.70 7.41 3.31
N LYS A 65 -24.59 7.30 4.62
CA LYS A 65 -24.78 6.08 5.40
C LYS A 65 -26.08 5.34 5.05
N MET A 66 -27.19 6.06 5.04
CA MET A 66 -28.51 5.48 4.72
C MET A 66 -28.54 4.81 3.33
N PHE A 67 -27.80 5.35 2.35
CA PHE A 67 -27.74 4.78 1.01
C PHE A 67 -26.85 3.54 1.00
N VAL A 68 -25.70 3.58 1.69
CA VAL A 68 -24.84 2.39 1.85
C VAL A 68 -25.59 1.26 2.54
N GLU A 69 -26.34 1.54 3.61
CA GLU A 69 -27.12 0.55 4.36
C GLU A 69 -28.28 -0.06 3.57
N LYS A 70 -28.87 0.69 2.62
CA LYS A 70 -29.96 0.21 1.74
C LYS A 70 -29.47 -0.70 0.61
N PHE A 71 -28.17 -0.78 0.36
CA PHE A 71 -27.64 -1.63 -0.69
C PHE A 71 -27.89 -3.11 -0.37
N ALA A 72 -28.47 -3.85 -1.33
CA ALA A 72 -28.65 -5.29 -1.24
C ALA A 72 -27.31 -5.98 -1.62
N PHE A 73 -26.49 -6.26 -0.62
CA PHE A 73 -25.18 -6.86 -0.83
C PHE A 73 -25.30 -8.28 -1.39
N THR A 74 -24.69 -8.52 -2.53
CA THR A 74 -24.63 -9.84 -3.20
C THR A 74 -23.20 -10.30 -3.43
N ASP A 75 -22.33 -9.39 -3.86
CA ASP A 75 -20.92 -9.63 -4.16
C ASP A 75 -20.14 -8.30 -4.10
N PRO A 76 -18.79 -8.36 -3.90
CA PRO A 76 -17.96 -7.16 -3.78
C PRO A 76 -17.89 -6.31 -5.05
N GLU A 77 -17.89 -6.92 -6.25
CA GLU A 77 -17.80 -6.19 -7.53
C GLU A 77 -18.98 -5.22 -7.72
N ARG A 78 -20.22 -5.71 -7.54
CA ARG A 78 -21.43 -4.88 -7.60
C ARG A 78 -21.47 -3.84 -6.49
N TYR A 79 -20.98 -4.19 -5.29
CA TYR A 79 -20.89 -3.27 -4.17
C TYR A 79 -19.93 -2.13 -4.45
N TRP A 80 -18.74 -2.42 -4.95
CA TRP A 80 -17.77 -1.40 -5.34
C TRP A 80 -18.33 -0.47 -6.43
N HIS A 81 -18.96 -0.99 -7.47
CA HIS A 81 -19.58 -0.17 -8.51
C HIS A 81 -20.62 0.80 -7.93
N TYR A 82 -21.44 0.33 -7.01
CA TYR A 82 -22.38 1.19 -6.31
C TYR A 82 -21.68 2.29 -5.49
N LEU A 83 -20.68 1.92 -4.69
CA LEU A 83 -19.92 2.85 -3.86
C LEU A 83 -19.18 3.91 -4.67
N HIS A 84 -18.55 3.48 -5.77
CA HIS A 84 -17.81 4.38 -6.67
C HIS A 84 -18.70 5.51 -7.22
N HIS A 85 -19.94 5.21 -7.57
CA HIS A 85 -20.92 6.21 -8.00
C HIS A 85 -21.50 7.03 -6.82
N LEU A 86 -21.65 6.42 -5.66
CA LEU A 86 -22.20 7.09 -4.48
C LEU A 86 -21.21 8.08 -3.85
N LEU A 87 -19.92 7.78 -3.91
CA LEU A 87 -18.81 8.48 -3.26
C LEU A 87 -17.67 8.83 -4.25
N PRO A 88 -17.94 9.51 -5.39
CA PRO A 88 -16.99 9.63 -6.50
C PRO A 88 -15.71 10.38 -6.14
N ASN A 89 -15.75 11.24 -5.11
CA ASN A 89 -14.62 12.10 -4.72
C ASN A 89 -13.91 11.61 -3.46
N ASN A 90 -14.13 10.36 -3.03
CA ASN A 90 -13.49 9.82 -1.84
C ASN A 90 -13.04 8.37 -2.03
N PRO A 91 -11.99 8.13 -2.85
CA PRO A 91 -11.50 6.78 -3.12
C PRO A 91 -11.03 6.05 -1.86
N PHE A 92 -10.52 6.76 -0.85
CA PHE A 92 -10.06 6.16 0.40
C PHE A 92 -11.22 5.60 1.24
N LEU A 93 -12.33 6.34 1.35
CA LEU A 93 -13.52 5.82 2.02
C LEU A 93 -14.14 4.64 1.24
N VAL A 94 -14.18 4.75 -0.10
CA VAL A 94 -14.62 3.63 -0.95
C VAL A 94 -13.73 2.41 -0.73
N CYS A 95 -12.41 2.59 -0.61
CA CYS A 95 -11.47 1.51 -0.30
C CYS A 95 -11.79 0.83 1.03
N ALA A 96 -12.02 1.58 2.11
CA ALA A 96 -12.38 1.00 3.40
C ALA A 96 -13.68 0.18 3.31
N LEU A 97 -14.69 0.70 2.62
CA LEU A 97 -15.97 0.02 2.41
C LEU A 97 -15.84 -1.21 1.50
N ASP A 98 -15.01 -1.14 0.45
CA ASP A 98 -14.75 -2.27 -0.46
C ASP A 98 -14.00 -3.40 0.25
N ILE A 99 -12.95 -3.07 1.01
CA ILE A 99 -12.22 -4.06 1.85
C ILE A 99 -13.20 -4.74 2.82
N ALA A 100 -14.07 -3.95 3.50
CA ALA A 100 -15.08 -4.51 4.39
C ALA A 100 -16.08 -5.42 3.64
N GLY A 101 -16.44 -5.06 2.41
CA GLY A 101 -17.28 -5.89 1.54
C GLY A 101 -16.59 -7.22 1.18
N TRP A 102 -15.31 -7.20 0.84
CA TRP A 102 -14.54 -8.41 0.57
C TRP A 102 -14.36 -9.29 1.82
N ASP A 103 -14.08 -8.70 2.98
CA ASP A 103 -13.99 -9.43 4.25
C ASP A 103 -15.33 -10.10 4.60
N LEU A 104 -16.44 -9.37 4.48
CA LEU A 104 -17.78 -9.86 4.64
C LEU A 104 -18.06 -11.05 3.67
N TRP A 105 -17.73 -10.88 2.39
CA TRP A 105 -17.92 -11.90 1.36
C TRP A 105 -17.12 -13.17 1.66
N GLY A 106 -15.85 -13.01 2.07
CA GLY A 106 -14.99 -14.12 2.48
C GLY A 106 -15.58 -14.90 3.65
N LYS A 107 -16.10 -14.21 4.66
CA LYS A 107 -16.74 -14.81 5.83
C LYS A 107 -18.07 -15.51 5.46
N MET A 108 -18.91 -14.90 4.66
CA MET A 108 -20.15 -15.52 4.17
C MET A 108 -19.87 -16.82 3.37
N ASN A 109 -18.79 -16.85 2.61
CA ASN A 109 -18.35 -18.02 1.84
C ASN A 109 -17.44 -18.98 2.65
N ARG A 110 -17.14 -18.67 3.92
CA ARG A 110 -16.25 -19.46 4.79
C ARG A 110 -14.89 -19.72 4.17
N LYS A 111 -14.30 -18.70 3.50
CA LYS A 111 -13.09 -18.83 2.71
C LYS A 111 -12.18 -17.62 2.91
N PRO A 112 -10.86 -17.80 3.17
CA PRO A 112 -9.93 -16.68 3.21
C PRO A 112 -9.78 -16.05 1.83
N LEU A 113 -9.54 -14.72 1.76
CA LEU A 113 -9.57 -13.99 0.50
C LEU A 113 -8.56 -14.52 -0.52
N LYS A 114 -7.34 -14.84 -0.12
CA LYS A 114 -6.30 -15.39 -1.01
C LYS A 114 -6.74 -16.61 -1.82
N LYS A 115 -7.78 -17.34 -1.39
CA LYS A 115 -8.30 -18.53 -2.07
C LYS A 115 -9.38 -18.22 -3.12
N PHE A 116 -9.79 -16.95 -3.28
CA PHE A 116 -10.72 -16.56 -4.35
C PHE A 116 -10.00 -16.38 -5.68
N TRP A 117 -8.74 -15.98 -5.65
CA TRP A 117 -7.90 -15.86 -6.84
C TRP A 117 -6.96 -17.05 -6.95
N GLN A 118 -6.94 -17.65 -8.13
CA GLN A 118 -6.16 -18.84 -8.42
C GLN A 118 -5.25 -18.57 -9.62
N PRO A 119 -4.11 -17.88 -9.44
CA PRO A 119 -3.17 -17.66 -10.53
C PRO A 119 -2.56 -18.98 -10.96
N ALA A 120 -2.24 -19.11 -12.26
CA ALA A 120 -1.60 -20.32 -12.82
C ALA A 120 -0.25 -20.62 -12.13
N VAL A 121 0.49 -19.57 -11.78
CA VAL A 121 1.73 -19.62 -11.01
C VAL A 121 1.62 -18.62 -9.87
N PRO A 122 1.31 -19.08 -8.65
CA PRO A 122 1.23 -18.19 -7.51
C PRO A 122 2.60 -17.62 -7.15
N LYS A 123 2.65 -16.32 -6.88
CA LYS A 123 3.82 -15.62 -6.33
C LYS A 123 3.77 -15.66 -4.81
N ASN A 124 4.87 -15.41 -4.18
CA ASN A 124 4.96 -15.21 -2.73
C ASN A 124 6.09 -14.21 -2.43
N PRO A 125 5.90 -12.92 -2.79
CA PRO A 125 6.91 -11.90 -2.54
C PRO A 125 7.09 -11.70 -1.03
N VAL A 126 8.33 -11.43 -0.62
CA VAL A 126 8.65 -11.01 0.74
C VAL A 126 8.52 -9.49 0.85
N THR A 127 8.09 -9.00 2.04
CA THR A 127 7.95 -7.56 2.27
C THR A 127 9.29 -6.91 2.57
N ASP A 128 9.43 -5.65 2.17
CA ASP A 128 10.48 -4.79 2.66
C ASP A 128 10.17 -4.24 4.06
N TYR A 129 11.16 -3.55 4.66
CA TYR A 129 11.03 -2.74 5.85
C TYR A 129 11.48 -1.31 5.53
N THR A 130 10.59 -0.34 5.75
CA THR A 130 10.82 1.04 5.35
C THR A 130 11.70 1.78 6.34
N ILE A 131 12.75 2.40 5.83
CA ILE A 131 13.59 3.37 6.52
C ILE A 131 13.22 4.77 6.01
N GLY A 132 12.52 5.53 6.84
CA GLY A 132 12.17 6.92 6.54
C GLY A 132 13.39 7.86 6.58
N ILE A 133 13.29 9.01 5.91
CA ILE A 133 14.33 10.05 5.90
C ILE A 133 14.58 10.54 7.32
N ASP A 134 15.86 10.51 7.71
CA ASP A 134 16.38 11.01 8.97
C ASP A 134 17.88 11.33 8.79
N THR A 135 18.63 11.62 9.87
CA THR A 135 20.10 11.62 9.79
C THR A 135 20.62 10.20 9.46
N ILE A 136 21.76 10.12 8.78
CA ILE A 136 22.35 8.83 8.37
C ILE A 136 22.53 7.92 9.60
N GLU A 137 22.98 8.46 10.73
CA GLU A 137 23.19 7.71 11.96
C GLU A 137 21.90 7.06 12.47
N LYS A 138 20.77 7.80 12.46
CA LYS A 138 19.48 7.28 12.87
C LYS A 138 18.90 6.28 11.87
N MET A 139 19.14 6.48 10.56
CA MET A 139 18.74 5.51 9.55
C MET A 139 19.49 4.18 9.73
N VAL A 140 20.79 4.23 9.99
CA VAL A 140 21.61 3.06 10.32
C VAL A 140 21.13 2.39 11.62
N GLU A 141 20.84 3.18 12.67
CA GLU A 141 20.32 2.66 13.92
C GLU A 141 19.01 1.88 13.71
N LYS A 142 18.05 2.43 12.95
CA LYS A 142 16.78 1.75 12.61
C LYS A 142 17.02 0.44 11.84
N MET A 143 17.97 0.40 10.90
CA MET A 143 18.32 -0.83 10.19
C MET A 143 18.91 -1.89 11.13
N GLN A 144 19.77 -1.48 12.09
CA GLN A 144 20.38 -2.39 13.05
C GLN A 144 19.40 -2.87 14.12
N GLU A 145 18.44 -2.02 14.52
CA GLU A 145 17.36 -2.39 15.44
C GLU A 145 16.44 -3.47 14.82
N LYS A 146 16.21 -3.39 13.51
CA LYS A 146 15.36 -4.33 12.77
C LYS A 146 16.08 -4.90 11.56
N PRO A 147 17.00 -5.89 11.73
CA PRO A 147 17.61 -6.58 10.59
C PRO A 147 16.54 -7.20 9.69
N TRP A 148 16.60 -6.89 8.38
CA TRP A 148 15.59 -7.28 7.43
C TRP A 148 16.21 -7.62 6.07
N PRO A 149 15.65 -8.55 5.28
CA PRO A 149 16.26 -8.98 4.01
C PRO A 149 16.17 -7.94 2.89
N ILE A 150 15.20 -7.04 2.97
CA ILE A 150 14.97 -5.97 1.99
C ILE A 150 14.60 -4.69 2.72
N TYR A 151 15.30 -3.59 2.48
CA TYR A 151 14.94 -2.29 3.01
C TYR A 151 14.40 -1.39 1.90
N LYS A 152 13.27 -0.71 2.17
CA LYS A 152 12.77 0.39 1.35
C LYS A 152 13.29 1.70 1.92
N ILE A 153 14.16 2.38 1.19
CA ILE A 153 14.80 3.63 1.62
C ILE A 153 14.08 4.81 1.02
N LYS A 154 13.52 5.68 1.88
CA LYS A 154 12.93 6.94 1.44
C LYS A 154 14.03 7.96 1.18
N LEU A 155 13.98 8.57 -0.01
CA LEU A 155 14.94 9.57 -0.48
C LEU A 155 14.19 10.83 -0.98
N GLY A 156 14.93 11.75 -1.60
CA GLY A 156 14.45 13.03 -2.08
C GLY A 156 15.09 14.19 -1.31
N THR A 157 16.36 14.04 -0.98
CA THR A 157 17.24 15.05 -0.37
C THR A 157 18.42 15.34 -1.28
N ASP A 158 19.20 16.36 -0.94
CA ASP A 158 20.44 16.68 -1.68
C ASP A 158 21.54 15.62 -1.48
N ASN A 159 21.44 14.80 -0.41
CA ASN A 159 22.46 13.84 0.00
C ASN A 159 22.08 12.38 -0.27
N ASP A 160 21.18 12.12 -1.20
CA ASP A 160 20.62 10.77 -1.45
C ASP A 160 21.70 9.71 -1.74
N ILE A 161 22.73 10.05 -2.52
CA ILE A 161 23.83 9.13 -2.83
C ILE A 161 24.62 8.79 -1.56
N GLU A 162 24.99 9.80 -0.76
CA GLU A 162 25.73 9.61 0.49
C GLU A 162 24.95 8.76 1.49
N ILE A 163 23.62 8.94 1.55
CA ILE A 163 22.72 8.13 2.39
C ILE A 163 22.84 6.66 1.97
N VAL A 164 22.63 6.33 0.70
CA VAL A 164 22.62 4.93 0.24
C VAL A 164 24.01 4.30 0.38
N GLU A 165 25.09 5.02 0.07
CA GLU A 165 26.46 4.56 0.28
C GLU A 165 26.76 4.26 1.75
N ALA A 166 26.29 5.12 2.66
CA ALA A 166 26.46 4.92 4.09
C ALA A 166 25.69 3.70 4.59
N LEU A 167 24.39 3.57 4.20
CA LEU A 167 23.55 2.44 4.58
C LEU A 167 24.12 1.12 4.04
N ARG A 168 24.65 1.10 2.81
CA ARG A 168 25.25 -0.08 2.19
C ARG A 168 26.45 -0.62 2.98
N LYS A 169 27.21 0.21 3.68
CA LYS A 169 28.32 -0.23 4.53
C LYS A 169 27.85 -1.06 5.74
N HIS A 170 26.57 -0.98 6.10
CA HIS A 170 26.00 -1.65 7.27
C HIS A 170 25.11 -2.85 6.93
N THR A 171 24.83 -3.11 5.66
CA THR A 171 23.98 -4.26 5.26
C THR A 171 24.32 -4.79 3.88
N ASN A 172 24.12 -6.10 3.68
CA ASN A 172 24.11 -6.77 2.37
C ASN A 172 22.67 -7.05 1.89
N SER A 173 21.65 -6.59 2.61
CA SER A 173 20.25 -6.74 2.23
C SER A 173 19.95 -5.98 0.95
N LYS A 174 18.96 -6.40 0.18
CA LYS A 174 18.49 -5.64 -0.98
C LYS A 174 17.96 -4.28 -0.57
N LEU A 175 18.18 -3.28 -1.40
CA LEU A 175 17.66 -1.94 -1.21
C LEU A 175 16.65 -1.63 -2.32
N ARG A 176 15.50 -1.10 -1.96
CA ARG A 176 14.50 -0.50 -2.83
C ARG A 176 14.48 0.99 -2.55
N ILE A 177 14.52 1.82 -3.56
CA ILE A 177 14.53 3.27 -3.39
C ILE A 177 13.16 3.82 -3.73
N ASP A 178 12.62 4.65 -2.84
CA ASP A 178 11.43 5.45 -3.11
C ASP A 178 11.79 6.93 -3.02
N ALA A 179 11.84 7.57 -4.18
CA ALA A 179 12.20 8.99 -4.31
C ALA A 179 11.02 9.94 -4.06
N ASN A 180 9.81 9.43 -3.93
CA ASN A 180 8.57 10.20 -3.73
C ASN A 180 8.46 11.42 -4.66
N ALA A 181 8.78 11.22 -5.95
CA ALA A 181 8.69 12.23 -7.00
C ALA A 181 9.59 13.46 -6.82
N ALA A 182 10.73 13.32 -6.15
CA ALA A 182 11.56 14.44 -5.74
C ALA A 182 12.63 14.86 -6.77
N TRP A 183 12.97 14.02 -7.75
CA TRP A 183 14.08 14.26 -8.66
C TRP A 183 13.66 14.86 -10.01
N THR A 184 14.58 15.53 -10.67
CA THR A 184 14.54 15.81 -12.12
C THR A 184 15.04 14.59 -12.91
N ALA A 185 14.75 14.52 -14.19
CA ALA A 185 15.15 13.38 -15.04
C ALA A 185 16.69 13.20 -15.10
N THR A 186 17.44 14.31 -15.18
CA THR A 186 18.91 14.28 -15.20
C THR A 186 19.49 13.78 -13.87
N GLU A 187 19.03 14.34 -12.74
CA GLU A 187 19.45 13.90 -11.41
C GLU A 187 19.12 12.43 -11.17
N ALA A 188 17.92 12.00 -11.56
CA ALA A 188 17.50 10.61 -11.43
C ALA A 188 18.45 9.67 -12.16
N LEU A 189 18.80 9.97 -13.41
CA LEU A 189 19.69 9.12 -14.20
C LEU A 189 21.10 9.03 -13.59
N GLU A 190 21.62 10.13 -13.07
CA GLU A 190 22.93 10.17 -12.40
C GLU A 190 22.91 9.31 -11.12
N LYS A 191 21.90 9.50 -10.26
CA LYS A 191 21.74 8.75 -9.01
C LYS A 191 21.52 7.25 -9.28
N ILE A 192 20.69 6.89 -10.24
CA ILE A 192 20.37 5.50 -10.60
C ILE A 192 21.62 4.73 -11.05
N LYS A 193 22.53 5.37 -11.79
CA LYS A 193 23.79 4.74 -12.20
C LYS A 193 24.64 4.35 -10.99
N VAL A 194 24.73 5.22 -9.97
CA VAL A 194 25.43 4.92 -8.72
C VAL A 194 24.70 3.83 -7.92
N PHE A 195 23.38 3.91 -7.83
CA PHE A 195 22.57 2.95 -7.06
C PHE A 195 22.61 1.54 -7.63
N LYS A 196 22.81 1.38 -8.95
CA LYS A 196 23.06 0.08 -9.56
C LYS A 196 24.29 -0.61 -8.95
N ASP A 197 25.37 0.14 -8.76
CA ASP A 197 26.63 -0.41 -8.21
C ASP A 197 26.49 -0.68 -6.69
N LEU A 198 25.46 -0.13 -6.06
CA LEU A 198 25.11 -0.35 -4.66
C LEU A 198 24.02 -1.44 -4.45
N ASP A 199 23.79 -2.31 -5.45
CA ASP A 199 22.83 -3.42 -5.41
C ASP A 199 21.40 -2.98 -5.03
N VAL A 200 20.93 -1.87 -5.60
CA VAL A 200 19.54 -1.43 -5.51
C VAL A 200 18.69 -2.25 -6.48
N GLU A 201 17.54 -2.74 -6.03
CA GLU A 201 16.66 -3.61 -6.80
C GLU A 201 15.83 -2.84 -7.84
N PHE A 202 15.25 -1.71 -7.43
CA PHE A 202 14.48 -0.81 -8.31
C PHE A 202 14.35 0.60 -7.71
N ILE A 203 13.86 1.54 -8.53
CA ILE A 203 13.53 2.90 -8.11
C ILE A 203 12.02 3.12 -8.24
N GLU A 204 11.36 3.51 -7.16
CA GLU A 204 9.96 3.89 -7.12
C GLU A 204 9.81 5.39 -7.28
N GLN A 205 8.94 5.82 -8.20
CA GLN A 205 8.54 7.18 -8.52
C GLN A 205 9.68 8.23 -8.46
N PRO A 206 10.65 8.17 -9.37
CA PRO A 206 11.77 9.13 -9.36
C PRO A 206 11.33 10.56 -9.64
N LEU A 207 10.44 10.79 -10.61
CA LEU A 207 10.04 12.10 -11.10
C LEU A 207 8.63 12.50 -10.66
N ALA A 208 8.35 13.79 -10.71
CA ALA A 208 7.03 14.35 -10.46
C ALA A 208 5.95 13.66 -11.31
N LYS A 209 4.76 13.47 -10.73
CA LYS A 209 3.59 12.96 -11.44
C LYS A 209 3.30 13.82 -12.66
N GLY A 210 3.25 13.18 -13.85
CA GLY A 210 2.96 13.85 -15.12
C GLY A 210 4.19 14.27 -15.92
N ASP A 211 5.40 14.11 -15.41
CA ASP A 211 6.63 14.26 -16.22
C ASP A 211 6.88 13.01 -17.08
N TRP A 212 5.98 12.80 -18.06
CA TRP A 212 6.02 11.66 -18.96
C TRP A 212 7.22 11.69 -19.92
N GLU A 213 7.66 12.87 -20.31
CA GLU A 213 8.84 13.05 -21.19
C GLU A 213 10.11 12.60 -20.45
N GLY A 214 10.31 13.08 -19.23
CA GLY A 214 11.43 12.66 -18.39
C GLY A 214 11.37 11.17 -18.05
N MET A 215 10.19 10.64 -17.74
CA MET A 215 10.02 9.20 -17.47
C MET A 215 10.30 8.35 -18.69
N LYS A 216 9.92 8.79 -19.90
CA LYS A 216 10.25 8.07 -21.14
C LYS A 216 11.75 8.02 -21.40
N MET A 217 12.46 9.12 -21.14
CA MET A 217 13.93 9.14 -21.20
C MET A 217 14.52 8.14 -20.20
N LEU A 218 14.09 8.20 -18.94
CA LEU A 218 14.57 7.28 -17.91
C LEU A 218 14.25 5.82 -18.22
N TYR A 219 13.07 5.52 -18.75
CA TYR A 219 12.69 4.15 -19.15
C TYR A 219 13.68 3.54 -20.15
N ASN A 220 14.18 4.33 -21.07
CA ASN A 220 15.13 3.87 -22.10
C ASN A 220 16.57 3.78 -21.59
N GLU A 221 16.97 4.61 -20.64
CA GLU A 221 18.37 4.78 -20.23
C GLU A 221 18.69 4.20 -18.84
N SER A 222 17.69 3.98 -18.00
CA SER A 222 17.89 3.49 -16.64
C SER A 222 18.41 2.06 -16.61
N PRO A 223 19.52 1.79 -15.91
CA PRO A 223 20.01 0.44 -15.70
C PRO A 223 19.22 -0.34 -14.63
N LEU A 224 18.30 0.31 -13.92
CA LEU A 224 17.43 -0.29 -12.90
C LEU A 224 15.96 -0.19 -13.30
N PRO A 225 15.11 -1.14 -12.88
CA PRO A 225 13.67 -1.03 -13.07
C PRO A 225 13.09 0.22 -12.40
N LEU A 226 12.07 0.81 -13.02
CA LEU A 226 11.33 1.97 -12.53
C LEU A 226 9.90 1.56 -12.23
N ILE A 227 9.41 1.86 -11.02
CA ILE A 227 8.08 1.51 -10.54
C ILE A 227 7.25 2.78 -10.33
N ALA A 228 6.05 2.86 -10.92
CA ALA A 228 5.15 4.00 -10.77
C ALA A 228 4.36 3.92 -9.47
N ASP A 229 4.35 4.98 -8.65
CA ASP A 229 3.45 5.15 -7.49
C ASP A 229 2.44 6.28 -7.74
N GLU A 230 2.86 7.53 -7.61
CA GLU A 230 1.98 8.70 -7.79
C GLU A 230 1.48 8.84 -9.24
N SER A 231 2.19 8.30 -10.22
CA SER A 231 1.79 8.29 -11.63
C SER A 231 0.76 7.23 -11.97
N CYS A 232 0.52 6.23 -11.09
CA CYS A 232 -0.47 5.17 -11.28
C CYS A 232 -1.45 5.14 -10.09
N VAL A 233 -2.58 5.82 -10.25
CA VAL A 233 -3.60 5.99 -9.19
C VAL A 233 -4.82 5.13 -9.48
N PHE A 234 -5.35 5.18 -10.69
CA PHE A 234 -6.57 4.51 -11.13
C PHE A 234 -6.30 3.50 -12.24
N GLU A 235 -7.32 2.73 -12.61
CA GLU A 235 -7.22 1.68 -13.63
C GLU A 235 -6.73 2.20 -15.00
N GLU A 236 -7.20 3.38 -15.42
CA GLU A 236 -6.80 4.01 -16.68
C GLU A 236 -5.34 4.50 -16.71
N ASP A 237 -4.69 4.62 -15.54
CA ASP A 237 -3.30 5.04 -15.48
C ASP A 237 -2.33 3.90 -15.81
N VAL A 238 -2.77 2.64 -15.71
CA VAL A 238 -1.93 1.46 -16.02
C VAL A 238 -1.42 1.52 -17.45
N ASP A 239 -2.30 1.83 -18.41
CA ASP A 239 -1.91 1.97 -19.81
C ASP A 239 -0.97 3.14 -20.06
N LYS A 240 -1.12 4.25 -19.33
CA LYS A 240 -0.24 5.42 -19.42
C LYS A 240 1.18 5.12 -18.90
N CYS A 241 1.31 4.19 -17.94
CA CYS A 241 2.60 3.78 -17.41
C CYS A 241 3.41 2.92 -18.38
N LEU A 242 2.77 2.29 -19.37
CA LEU A 242 3.46 1.46 -20.37
C LEU A 242 4.52 2.28 -21.13
N HIS A 243 5.74 1.74 -21.27
CA HIS A 243 6.90 2.39 -21.87
C HIS A 243 7.41 3.68 -21.15
N HIS A 244 6.91 3.94 -19.93
CA HIS A 244 7.41 4.97 -19.03
C HIS A 244 7.93 4.37 -17.73
N PHE A 245 7.36 3.24 -17.32
CA PHE A 245 7.75 2.47 -16.14
C PHE A 245 7.86 0.98 -16.50
N HIS A 246 8.69 0.25 -15.76
CA HIS A 246 8.83 -1.19 -15.89
C HIS A 246 7.77 -1.94 -15.05
N GLY A 247 7.18 -1.24 -14.07
CA GLY A 247 6.14 -1.76 -13.21
C GLY A 247 5.31 -0.66 -12.56
N ILE A 248 4.29 -1.08 -11.82
CA ILE A 248 3.38 -0.18 -11.09
C ILE A 248 3.28 -0.60 -9.64
N ASN A 249 3.14 0.38 -8.73
CA ASN A 249 2.78 0.18 -7.33
C ASN A 249 1.31 0.54 -7.12
N ILE A 250 0.47 -0.47 -7.01
CA ILE A 250 -0.95 -0.34 -6.70
C ILE A 250 -1.08 -0.10 -5.18
N LYS A 251 -1.77 0.96 -4.79
CA LYS A 251 -2.17 1.16 -3.40
C LYS A 251 -3.69 1.13 -3.32
N LEU A 252 -4.23 0.25 -2.48
CA LEU A 252 -5.67 0.00 -2.40
C LEU A 252 -6.46 1.28 -2.17
N THR A 253 -5.94 2.17 -1.34
CA THR A 253 -6.56 3.47 -1.03
C THR A 253 -6.59 4.41 -2.23
N LYS A 254 -5.54 4.41 -3.07
CA LYS A 254 -5.51 5.23 -4.29
C LYS A 254 -6.56 4.77 -5.30
N CYS A 255 -6.55 3.48 -5.60
CA CYS A 255 -7.45 2.91 -6.61
C CYS A 255 -8.86 2.61 -6.10
N SER A 256 -9.14 2.88 -4.83
CA SER A 256 -10.42 2.69 -4.15
C SER A 256 -10.82 1.26 -3.79
N GLY A 257 -9.85 0.34 -3.60
CA GLY A 257 -10.12 -0.96 -2.99
C GLY A 257 -9.48 -2.16 -3.68
N ILE A 258 -9.81 -3.35 -3.17
CA ILE A 258 -9.38 -4.65 -3.73
C ILE A 258 -9.99 -4.86 -5.13
N THR A 259 -11.25 -4.48 -5.31
CA THR A 259 -11.97 -4.68 -6.57
C THR A 259 -11.26 -4.04 -7.76
N PRO A 260 -10.96 -2.74 -7.79
CA PRO A 260 -10.19 -2.15 -8.89
C PRO A 260 -8.72 -2.62 -8.92
N ALA A 261 -8.11 -2.90 -7.76
CA ALA A 261 -6.75 -3.44 -7.71
C ALA A 261 -6.62 -4.76 -8.48
N LEU A 262 -7.59 -5.67 -8.37
CA LEU A 262 -7.61 -6.92 -9.14
C LEU A 262 -7.65 -6.66 -10.65
N ARG A 263 -8.40 -5.66 -11.11
CA ARG A 263 -8.46 -5.28 -12.54
C ARG A 263 -7.14 -4.64 -13.00
N MET A 264 -6.53 -3.76 -12.17
CA MET A 264 -5.21 -3.19 -12.44
C MET A 264 -4.13 -4.28 -12.55
N ILE A 265 -4.13 -5.26 -11.63
CA ILE A 265 -3.22 -6.42 -11.67
C ILE A 265 -3.40 -7.19 -12.99
N GLN A 266 -4.63 -7.51 -13.36
CA GLN A 266 -4.91 -8.21 -14.62
C GLN A 266 -4.45 -7.41 -15.85
N ARG A 267 -4.65 -6.10 -15.84
CA ARG A 267 -4.23 -5.23 -16.94
C ARG A 267 -2.71 -5.15 -17.03
N ALA A 268 -2.01 -4.92 -15.93
CA ALA A 268 -0.55 -4.87 -15.88
C ALA A 268 0.09 -6.18 -16.34
N ARG A 269 -0.46 -7.35 -15.93
CA ARG A 269 -0.01 -8.66 -16.43
C ARG A 269 -0.16 -8.82 -17.95
N LYS A 270 -1.27 -8.33 -18.53
CA LYS A 270 -1.45 -8.34 -20.01
C LYS A 270 -0.46 -7.44 -20.75
N LEU A 271 0.10 -6.45 -20.07
CA LEU A 271 1.10 -5.53 -20.59
C LEU A 271 2.54 -5.94 -20.25
N ASP A 272 2.72 -7.10 -19.64
CA ASP A 272 4.02 -7.64 -19.18
C ASP A 272 4.77 -6.68 -18.23
N MET A 273 4.03 -5.93 -17.42
CA MET A 273 4.58 -5.03 -16.40
C MET A 273 4.77 -5.75 -15.06
N GLN A 274 5.81 -5.37 -14.31
CA GLN A 274 5.97 -5.78 -12.93
C GLN A 274 4.89 -5.17 -12.04
N ILE A 275 4.44 -5.90 -11.04
CA ILE A 275 3.34 -5.50 -10.17
C ILE A 275 3.81 -5.50 -8.72
N MET A 276 3.73 -4.34 -8.11
CA MET A 276 3.86 -4.12 -6.68
C MET A 276 2.50 -3.74 -6.09
N VAL A 277 2.21 -4.16 -4.88
CA VAL A 277 1.14 -3.59 -4.06
C VAL A 277 1.76 -3.08 -2.77
N GLY A 278 1.56 -1.80 -2.51
CA GLY A 278 2.15 -1.10 -1.37
C GLY A 278 1.12 -0.52 -0.41
N SER A 279 1.58 -0.27 0.82
CA SER A 279 0.80 0.31 1.92
C SER A 279 0.89 1.84 1.96
N MET A 280 0.00 2.44 2.75
CA MET A 280 0.03 3.83 3.23
C MET A 280 0.23 3.88 4.75
N ASN A 281 0.91 2.87 5.32
CA ASN A 281 1.12 2.62 6.75
C ASN A 281 -0.18 2.29 7.50
N GLU A 282 -1.00 1.43 6.92
CA GLU A 282 -2.20 0.86 7.55
C GLU A 282 -1.83 -0.06 8.72
N SER A 283 -2.80 -0.29 9.60
CA SER A 283 -2.73 -1.35 10.61
C SER A 283 -2.73 -2.75 9.99
N THR A 284 -2.68 -3.77 10.81
CA THR A 284 -2.86 -5.18 10.37
C THR A 284 -4.15 -5.36 9.56
N LEU A 285 -5.19 -4.59 9.78
CA LEU A 285 -6.44 -4.69 9.01
C LEU A 285 -6.24 -4.35 7.53
N GLY A 286 -5.73 -3.14 7.22
CA GLY A 286 -5.48 -2.72 5.84
C GLY A 286 -4.35 -3.53 5.20
N SER A 287 -3.31 -3.83 5.98
CA SER A 287 -2.18 -4.66 5.54
C SER A 287 -2.59 -6.10 5.19
N ALA A 288 -3.57 -6.69 5.89
CA ALA A 288 -4.10 -8.02 5.56
C ALA A 288 -4.79 -8.02 4.19
N ALA A 289 -5.50 -6.95 3.83
CA ALA A 289 -6.10 -6.82 2.50
C ALA A 289 -5.03 -6.86 1.39
N ILE A 290 -3.89 -6.19 1.59
CA ILE A 290 -2.74 -6.22 0.68
C ILE A 290 -2.12 -7.62 0.66
N ALA A 291 -1.85 -8.21 1.83
CA ALA A 291 -1.19 -9.51 1.95
C ALA A 291 -1.98 -10.63 1.26
N HIS A 292 -3.30 -10.56 1.26
CA HIS A 292 -4.12 -11.52 0.51
C HIS A 292 -3.96 -11.43 -1.02
N LEU A 293 -3.41 -10.34 -1.57
CA LEU A 293 -3.10 -10.20 -3.00
C LEU A 293 -1.71 -10.74 -3.39
N MET A 294 -0.83 -11.08 -2.43
CA MET A 294 0.53 -11.55 -2.69
C MET A 294 0.65 -12.66 -3.74
N PRO A 295 -0.28 -13.65 -3.83
CA PRO A 295 -0.18 -14.66 -4.87
C PRO A 295 -0.24 -14.14 -6.31
N LEU A 296 -0.68 -12.89 -6.51
CA LEU A 296 -0.91 -12.26 -7.83
C LEU A 296 0.21 -11.32 -8.27
N ILE A 297 1.14 -10.94 -7.37
CA ILE A 297 2.04 -9.79 -7.54
C ILE A 297 3.51 -10.18 -7.42
N ASP A 298 4.42 -9.33 -7.90
CA ASP A 298 5.87 -9.59 -7.90
C ASP A 298 6.57 -8.99 -6.69
N PHE A 299 6.10 -7.84 -6.19
CA PHE A 299 6.65 -7.12 -5.05
C PHE A 299 5.53 -6.74 -4.08
N VAL A 300 5.84 -6.70 -2.80
CA VAL A 300 4.92 -6.23 -1.75
C VAL A 300 5.65 -5.30 -0.79
N ASP A 301 4.95 -4.26 -0.35
CA ASP A 301 5.35 -3.34 0.72
C ASP A 301 4.17 -3.30 1.71
N VAL A 302 4.26 -4.10 2.76
CA VAL A 302 3.16 -4.33 3.73
C VAL A 302 3.68 -4.27 5.17
N ASP A 303 4.66 -3.43 5.40
CA ASP A 303 5.38 -3.27 6.67
C ASP A 303 4.67 -2.33 7.66
N GLY A 304 3.54 -1.74 7.30
CA GLY A 304 2.79 -0.82 8.16
C GLY A 304 2.68 -1.28 9.63
N PRO A 305 2.24 -2.52 9.92
CA PRO A 305 2.17 -3.04 11.28
C PRO A 305 3.52 -3.08 12.02
N LEU A 306 4.63 -3.24 11.32
CA LEU A 306 5.97 -3.25 11.91
C LEU A 306 6.44 -1.84 12.32
N LEU A 307 5.91 -0.82 11.66
CA LEU A 307 6.24 0.59 11.93
C LEU A 307 5.43 1.18 13.09
N LEU A 308 4.31 0.55 13.46
CA LEU A 308 3.44 1.01 14.55
C LEU A 308 3.97 0.59 15.93
N GLU A 309 3.81 1.48 16.93
CA GLU A 309 4.10 1.17 18.32
C GLU A 309 3.10 0.15 18.89
N GLU A 310 1.82 0.35 18.60
CA GLU A 310 0.72 -0.55 18.91
C GLU A 310 -0.21 -0.73 17.71
N ASP A 311 -0.61 -1.95 17.44
CA ASP A 311 -1.57 -2.27 16.39
C ASP A 311 -2.96 -2.55 17.00
N ILE A 312 -4.01 -2.23 16.23
CA ILE A 312 -5.42 -2.42 16.63
C ILE A 312 -5.92 -3.83 16.38
N ALA A 313 -5.22 -4.61 15.57
CA ALA A 313 -5.64 -5.95 15.17
C ALA A 313 -4.45 -6.93 15.15
N THR A 314 -4.77 -8.22 15.02
CA THR A 314 -3.84 -9.33 14.75
C THR A 314 -4.36 -10.14 13.57
N GLY A 315 -3.53 -11.05 13.00
CA GLY A 315 -3.91 -11.91 11.86
C GLY A 315 -2.86 -11.95 10.76
N LEU A 316 -1.84 -11.09 10.83
CA LEU A 316 -0.61 -11.21 10.06
C LEU A 316 0.56 -11.59 10.99
N SER A 317 1.48 -12.38 10.47
CA SER A 317 2.79 -12.57 11.08
C SER A 317 3.90 -12.34 10.06
N TYR A 318 5.05 -11.90 10.56
CA TYR A 318 6.20 -11.51 9.77
C TYR A 318 7.40 -12.33 10.21
N GLU A 319 7.93 -13.16 9.31
CA GLU A 319 9.12 -13.96 9.56
C GLU A 319 10.39 -13.13 9.33
N ALA A 320 11.50 -13.59 9.91
CA ALA A 320 12.77 -12.87 9.80
C ALA A 320 13.33 -12.77 8.36
N ASP A 321 12.89 -13.65 7.48
CA ASP A 321 13.23 -13.65 6.05
C ASP A 321 12.33 -12.74 5.20
N GLY A 322 11.46 -11.94 5.83
CA GLY A 322 10.54 -11.03 5.16
C GLY A 322 9.25 -11.70 4.67
N THR A 323 9.06 -13.00 4.91
CA THR A 323 7.82 -13.71 4.58
C THR A 323 6.67 -13.16 5.43
N VAL A 324 5.54 -12.88 4.77
CA VAL A 324 4.31 -12.45 5.42
C VAL A 324 3.29 -13.58 5.36
N LEU A 325 2.81 -14.01 6.53
CA LEU A 325 1.81 -15.07 6.64
C LEU A 325 0.45 -14.46 6.97
N THR A 326 -0.54 -14.80 6.15
CA THR A 326 -1.95 -14.49 6.40
C THR A 326 -2.63 -15.65 7.10
N SER A 327 -3.60 -15.36 7.96
CA SER A 327 -4.47 -16.37 8.56
C SER A 327 -5.24 -17.17 7.49
N ASP A 328 -5.56 -18.42 7.80
CA ASP A 328 -6.46 -19.27 6.98
C ASP A 328 -7.93 -19.13 7.40
N ALA A 329 -8.24 -18.28 8.38
CA ALA A 329 -9.61 -17.95 8.75
C ALA A 329 -10.35 -17.22 7.60
N PRO A 330 -11.69 -17.33 7.53
CA PRO A 330 -12.49 -16.71 6.48
C PRO A 330 -12.36 -15.18 6.45
N GLY A 331 -12.46 -14.61 5.25
CA GLY A 331 -12.28 -13.18 5.01
C GLY A 331 -10.81 -12.77 5.05
N LEU A 332 -10.51 -11.68 5.73
CA LEU A 332 -9.16 -11.19 5.99
C LEU A 332 -8.44 -11.99 7.09
N GLY A 333 -9.19 -12.78 7.88
CA GLY A 333 -8.62 -13.59 8.95
C GLY A 333 -7.98 -12.78 10.07
N ILE A 334 -8.50 -11.57 10.32
CA ILE A 334 -8.04 -10.68 11.36
C ILE A 334 -8.88 -10.78 12.64
N GLU A 335 -8.25 -10.47 13.79
CA GLU A 335 -8.91 -10.33 15.08
C GLU A 335 -8.56 -8.97 15.69
N PHE A 336 -9.57 -8.25 16.17
CA PHE A 336 -9.37 -6.95 16.81
C PHE A 336 -9.07 -7.09 18.30
N LYS A 337 -8.16 -6.26 18.80
CA LYS A 337 -7.83 -6.21 20.24
C LYS A 337 -8.96 -5.56 21.05
N ASP A 338 -9.64 -4.52 20.54
CA ASP A 338 -10.70 -3.76 21.23
C ASP A 338 -11.61 -2.97 20.29
N LEU A 339 -12.18 -3.62 19.27
CA LEU A 339 -13.09 -2.95 18.34
C LEU A 339 -14.54 -3.19 18.71
N PHE A 340 -15.35 -2.11 18.66
CA PHE A 340 -16.82 -2.16 18.73
C PHE A 340 -17.42 -2.91 19.93
N LYS A 341 -16.66 -3.12 21.02
CA LYS A 341 -17.26 -3.51 22.29
C LYS A 341 -18.20 -2.38 22.70
N LYS A 342 -19.51 -2.72 22.79
CA LYS A 342 -20.57 -1.85 23.32
C LYS A 342 -20.37 -1.63 24.79
#